data_4df50b48e6a0d1ff70ec36a98e50ef30
#
_entry.id   4df50b48e6a0d1ff70ec36a98e50ef30
#
_cell.length_a   1.000
_cell.length_b   1.000
_cell.length_c   1.000
_cell.angle_alpha   90.00
_cell.angle_beta   90.00
_cell.angle_gamma   90.00
#
_symmetry.space_group_name_H-M   'P 1'
#
loop_
_entity.id
_entity.type
_entity.pdbx_description
1 polymer ?
#
loop_
_entity_poly.entity_id
_entity_poly.type
_entity_poly.pdbx_seq_one_letter_code
_entity_poly.pdbx_strand_id
1 'polypeptide(L)'
;SSKMVTTVTEEQAKHHQHLETMGVVATPMAVVTGIDSGKRLMLTLGTRLPHYADGTFEVLGEKYTIDPTCVYRIGSQQVTGEDLVRVAQSLKNVSYLWGGKNMMGYDCSGFTQTVYSAFGIYLLRNAREQITQGEEVKLLSEALPGDLAFFGYTNRETQAIRITHVGLLLSP
;
A
#
# COMPACT_ATOMS: atom_id res chain seq x y z
N SER A 1 1.12 27.25 -14.72
CA SER A 1 0.43 26.13 -14.07
C SER A 1 1.43 25.00 -13.91
N SER A 2 1.78 24.66 -12.67
CA SER A 2 2.60 23.49 -12.40
C SER A 2 1.83 22.25 -12.85
N LYS A 3 2.36 21.52 -13.82
CA LYS A 3 1.79 20.22 -14.21
C LYS A 3 1.99 19.26 -13.02
N MET A 4 0.90 18.83 -12.42
CA MET A 4 0.93 17.81 -11.35
C MET A 4 1.19 16.39 -11.87
N VAL A 5 1.23 16.23 -13.20
CA VAL A 5 1.43 14.93 -13.88
C VAL A 5 2.50 15.10 -14.94
N THR A 6 3.48 14.21 -14.94
CA THR A 6 4.53 14.12 -15.96
C THR A 6 4.25 12.91 -16.85
N THR A 7 4.31 13.10 -18.16
CA THR A 7 4.24 12.00 -19.12
C THR A 7 5.55 11.23 -19.10
N VAL A 8 5.48 9.90 -19.01
CA VAL A 8 6.63 9.00 -19.10
C VAL A 8 6.52 8.13 -20.35
N THR A 9 7.65 7.74 -20.94
CA THR A 9 7.68 6.79 -22.04
C THR A 9 7.44 5.37 -21.53
N GLU A 10 7.05 4.45 -22.42
CA GLU A 10 6.88 3.03 -22.07
C GLU A 10 8.20 2.41 -21.54
N GLU A 11 9.33 2.81 -22.10
CA GLU A 11 10.66 2.37 -21.66
C GLU A 11 10.96 2.84 -20.23
N GLN A 12 10.70 4.11 -19.92
CA GLN A 12 10.83 4.65 -18.55
C GLN A 12 9.89 3.93 -17.58
N ALA A 13 8.65 3.63 -17.99
CA ALA A 13 7.71 2.89 -17.15
C ALA A 13 8.20 1.46 -16.87
N LYS A 14 8.72 0.75 -17.87
CA LYS A 14 9.29 -0.60 -17.72
C LYS A 14 10.53 -0.58 -16.82
N HIS A 15 11.42 0.40 -16.96
CA HIS A 15 12.62 0.55 -16.15
C HIS A 15 12.28 0.64 -14.63
N HIS A 16 11.15 1.25 -14.28
CA HIS A 16 10.72 1.40 -12.88
C HIS A 16 9.87 0.23 -12.34
N GLN A 17 9.75 -0.89 -13.07
CA GLN A 17 8.92 -2.04 -12.66
C GLN A 17 9.72 -3.22 -12.07
N HIS A 18 11.06 -3.13 -12.00
CA HIS A 18 11.88 -4.20 -11.44
C HIS A 18 11.67 -4.33 -9.91
N LEU A 19 10.95 -5.38 -9.52
CA LEU A 19 10.63 -5.63 -8.11
C LEU A 19 11.84 -5.99 -7.26
N GLU A 20 12.85 -6.64 -7.85
CA GLU A 20 14.06 -7.09 -7.14
C GLU A 20 14.89 -5.94 -6.54
N THR A 21 14.76 -4.74 -7.10
CA THR A 21 15.44 -3.53 -6.62
C THR A 21 14.44 -2.51 -6.07
N MET A 22 13.25 -2.97 -5.66
CA MET A 22 12.18 -2.09 -5.20
C MET A 22 12.18 -1.97 -3.68
N GLY A 23 12.28 -0.74 -3.19
CA GLY A 23 11.91 -0.38 -1.83
C GLY A 23 10.46 0.12 -1.77
N VAL A 24 9.88 0.10 -0.58
CA VAL A 24 8.57 0.69 -0.31
C VAL A 24 8.63 1.48 0.98
N VAL A 25 8.03 2.65 1.01
CA VAL A 25 7.88 3.41 2.26
C VAL A 25 6.99 2.62 3.21
N ALA A 26 7.54 2.22 4.35
CA ALA A 26 6.89 1.38 5.36
C ALA A 26 6.45 2.16 6.62
N THR A 27 6.65 3.46 6.63
CA THR A 27 6.18 4.37 7.68
C THR A 27 5.03 5.25 7.16
N PRO A 28 4.17 5.81 8.03
CA PRO A 28 3.07 6.69 7.62
C PRO A 28 3.51 7.83 6.70
N MET A 29 4.69 8.38 6.97
CA MET A 29 5.36 9.41 6.17
C MET A 29 6.87 9.25 6.20
N ALA A 30 7.52 9.61 5.08
CA ALA A 30 8.98 9.76 5.00
C ALA A 30 9.33 11.02 4.21
N VAL A 31 10.39 11.70 4.62
CA VAL A 31 10.95 12.84 3.88
C VAL A 31 12.11 12.33 3.04
N VAL A 32 12.12 12.70 1.77
CA VAL A 32 13.20 12.40 0.84
C VAL A 32 13.85 13.68 0.35
N THR A 33 15.13 13.63 0.01
CA THR A 33 15.89 14.77 -0.48
C THR A 33 16.57 14.41 -1.79
N GLY A 34 16.33 15.21 -2.83
CA GLY A 34 17.03 15.09 -4.11
C GLY A 34 18.51 15.38 -3.93
N ILE A 35 19.38 14.48 -4.40
CA ILE A 35 20.83 14.58 -4.19
C ILE A 35 21.38 15.83 -4.88
N ASP A 36 21.03 16.03 -6.14
CA ASP A 36 21.53 17.15 -6.94
C ASP A 36 20.69 18.42 -6.75
N SER A 37 19.39 18.27 -6.63
CA SER A 37 18.46 19.42 -6.55
C SER A 37 18.31 20.01 -5.14
N GLY A 38 18.64 19.23 -4.09
CA GLY A 38 18.34 19.57 -2.70
C GLY A 38 16.84 19.63 -2.38
N LYS A 39 15.97 19.31 -3.34
CA LYS A 39 14.52 19.37 -3.22
C LYS A 39 14.03 18.35 -2.20
N ARG A 40 13.22 18.77 -1.26
CA ARG A 40 12.59 17.90 -0.27
C ARG A 40 11.17 17.56 -0.69
N LEU A 41 10.84 16.27 -0.66
CA LEU A 41 9.51 15.75 -0.92
C LEU A 41 9.05 14.90 0.27
N MET A 42 7.74 14.83 0.46
CA MET A 42 7.12 13.98 1.46
C MET A 42 6.42 12.81 0.75
N LEU A 43 6.82 11.60 1.10
CA LEU A 43 6.25 10.36 0.59
C LEU A 43 5.39 9.72 1.67
N THR A 44 4.34 9.05 1.25
CA THR A 44 3.41 8.36 2.16
C THR A 44 3.63 6.84 2.13
N LEU A 45 3.14 6.17 3.14
CA LEU A 45 3.13 4.71 3.25
C LEU A 45 2.68 4.05 1.94
N GLY A 46 3.39 3.01 1.54
CA GLY A 46 3.13 2.27 0.30
C GLY A 46 3.70 2.91 -0.96
N THR A 47 4.40 4.05 -0.87
CA THR A 47 5.08 4.64 -2.03
C THR A 47 6.24 3.76 -2.46
N ARG A 48 6.29 3.40 -3.75
CA ARG A 48 7.37 2.61 -4.34
C ARG A 48 8.61 3.46 -4.57
N LEU A 49 9.76 2.87 -4.29
CA LEU A 49 11.07 3.47 -4.45
C LEU A 49 11.87 2.62 -5.45
N PRO A 50 11.82 2.95 -6.75
CA PRO A 50 12.54 2.20 -7.78
C PRO A 50 14.05 2.28 -7.57
N HIS A 51 14.77 1.20 -7.93
CA HIS A 51 16.23 1.12 -7.82
C HIS A 51 16.76 1.45 -6.42
N TYR A 52 15.99 1.05 -5.39
CA TYR A 52 16.37 1.31 -4.00
C TYR A 52 17.64 0.52 -3.62
N ALA A 53 18.63 1.25 -3.13
CA ALA A 53 19.84 0.71 -2.57
C ALA A 53 20.34 1.60 -1.42
N ASP A 54 20.50 1.01 -0.25
CA ASP A 54 21.19 1.61 0.92
C ASP A 54 20.79 3.08 1.22
N GLY A 55 19.48 3.36 1.24
CA GLY A 55 18.96 4.69 1.55
C GLY A 55 18.91 5.64 0.35
N THR A 56 19.12 5.12 -0.87
CA THR A 56 18.96 5.90 -2.10
C THR A 56 17.99 5.21 -3.06
N PHE A 57 17.35 5.98 -3.91
CA PHE A 57 16.49 5.49 -5.00
C PHE A 57 16.49 6.49 -6.14
N GLU A 58 16.02 6.06 -7.33
CA GLU A 58 16.03 6.90 -8.51
C GLU A 58 14.65 6.93 -9.19
N VAL A 59 14.20 8.12 -9.54
CA VAL A 59 12.98 8.34 -10.32
C VAL A 59 13.26 9.34 -11.43
N LEU A 60 13.01 8.93 -12.68
CA LEU A 60 13.15 9.76 -13.89
C LEU A 60 14.53 10.46 -13.99
N GLY A 61 15.59 9.75 -13.62
CA GLY A 61 16.98 10.25 -13.70
C GLY A 61 17.39 11.15 -12.53
N GLU A 62 16.49 11.42 -11.59
CA GLU A 62 16.85 12.14 -10.36
C GLU A 62 17.00 11.15 -9.20
N LYS A 63 18.11 11.27 -8.46
CA LYS A 63 18.42 10.45 -7.29
C LYS A 63 17.99 11.15 -6.02
N TYR A 64 17.42 10.36 -5.10
CA TYR A 64 16.95 10.81 -3.81
C TYR A 64 17.56 10.01 -2.68
N THR A 65 17.73 10.64 -1.54
CA THR A 65 18.04 9.97 -0.27
C THR A 65 16.78 9.83 0.58
N ILE A 66 16.70 8.74 1.32
CA ILE A 66 15.67 8.45 2.31
C ILE A 66 16.30 7.75 3.52
N ASP A 67 15.75 7.95 4.71
CA ASP A 67 16.14 7.17 5.89
C ASP A 67 15.81 5.68 5.65
N PRO A 68 16.80 4.78 5.68
CA PRO A 68 16.58 3.36 5.46
C PRO A 68 15.59 2.73 6.45
N THR A 69 15.46 3.28 7.67
CA THR A 69 14.50 2.79 8.68
C THR A 69 13.04 3.00 8.27
N CYS A 70 12.78 3.89 7.30
CA CYS A 70 11.47 4.14 6.73
C CYS A 70 11.13 3.19 5.57
N VAL A 71 12.02 2.28 5.17
CA VAL A 71 11.87 1.50 3.94
C VAL A 71 11.82 0.01 4.22
N TYR A 72 10.83 -0.65 3.63
CA TYR A 72 10.81 -2.10 3.46
C TYR A 72 11.35 -2.44 2.07
N ARG A 73 12.35 -3.32 1.99
CA ARG A 73 12.87 -3.87 0.74
C ARG A 73 12.06 -5.09 0.35
N ILE A 74 11.42 -5.05 -0.79
CA ILE A 74 10.56 -6.17 -1.25
C ILE A 74 11.41 -7.43 -1.37
N GLY A 75 10.90 -8.54 -0.79
CA GLY A 75 11.59 -9.84 -0.81
C GLY A 75 12.72 -9.99 0.22
N SER A 76 12.99 -8.99 1.06
CA SER A 76 14.03 -9.09 2.09
C SER A 76 13.71 -10.10 3.20
N GLN A 77 12.43 -10.33 3.45
CA GLN A 77 11.93 -11.29 4.44
C GLN A 77 10.52 -11.75 4.08
N GLN A 78 10.08 -12.85 4.68
CA GLN A 78 8.69 -13.28 4.59
C GLN A 78 7.81 -12.33 5.41
N VAL A 79 6.75 -11.82 4.80
CA VAL A 79 5.77 -10.95 5.46
C VAL A 79 4.81 -11.81 6.27
N THR A 80 4.60 -11.45 7.52
CA THR A 80 3.65 -12.12 8.42
C THR A 80 2.37 -11.31 8.58
N GLY A 81 1.31 -11.93 9.10
CA GLY A 81 0.08 -11.23 9.45
C GLY A 81 0.30 -10.16 10.52
N GLU A 82 1.19 -10.43 11.48
CA GLU A 82 1.57 -9.49 12.53
C GLU A 82 2.26 -8.23 11.96
N ASP A 83 3.03 -8.37 10.89
CA ASP A 83 3.62 -7.21 10.21
C ASP A 83 2.54 -6.31 9.61
N LEU A 84 1.53 -6.90 8.95
CA LEU A 84 0.37 -6.18 8.45
C LEU A 84 -0.41 -5.49 9.57
N VAL A 85 -0.66 -6.20 10.67
CA VAL A 85 -1.34 -5.65 11.86
C VAL A 85 -0.55 -4.48 12.46
N ARG A 86 0.77 -4.57 12.56
CA ARG A 86 1.62 -3.49 13.08
C ARG A 86 1.50 -2.23 12.23
N VAL A 87 1.54 -2.37 10.91
CA VAL A 87 1.34 -1.24 9.99
C VAL A 87 -0.09 -0.69 10.13
N ALA A 88 -1.11 -1.54 10.16
CA ALA A 88 -2.50 -1.12 10.34
C ALA A 88 -2.69 -0.31 11.64
N GLN A 89 -2.09 -0.76 12.75
CA GLN A 89 -2.14 -0.05 14.03
C GLN A 89 -1.42 1.30 14.00
N SER A 90 -0.36 1.46 13.21
CA SER A 90 0.32 2.75 13.06
C SER A 90 -0.56 3.83 12.40
N LEU A 91 -1.61 3.41 11.70
CA LEU A 91 -2.59 4.28 11.06
C LEU A 91 -3.84 4.53 11.93
N LYS A 92 -3.84 4.05 13.18
CA LYS A 92 -4.94 4.27 14.12
C LYS A 92 -5.20 5.77 14.29
N ASN A 93 -6.49 6.13 14.35
CA ASN A 93 -6.98 7.51 14.48
C ASN A 93 -6.84 8.40 13.23
N VAL A 94 -6.40 7.87 12.09
CA VAL A 94 -6.55 8.59 10.82
C VAL A 94 -8.04 8.64 10.45
N SER A 95 -8.53 9.80 10.05
CA SER A 95 -9.94 10.01 9.71
C SER A 95 -10.40 9.16 8.52
N TYR A 96 -11.68 8.74 8.55
CA TYR A 96 -12.30 8.15 7.37
C TYR A 96 -12.56 9.23 6.31
N LEU A 97 -12.12 8.95 5.09
CA LEU A 97 -12.35 9.82 3.93
C LEU A 97 -12.75 8.96 2.74
N TRP A 98 -13.95 9.15 2.21
CA TRP A 98 -14.40 8.43 1.01
C TRP A 98 -13.44 8.66 -0.17
N GLY A 99 -12.96 7.57 -0.77
CA GLY A 99 -11.95 7.63 -1.82
C GLY A 99 -10.52 7.85 -1.31
N GLY A 100 -10.33 8.04 0.00
CA GLY A 100 -9.03 8.28 0.62
C GLY A 100 -8.12 7.06 0.60
N LYS A 101 -6.80 7.33 0.44
CA LYS A 101 -5.76 6.30 0.32
C LYS A 101 -4.41 6.80 0.86
N ASN A 102 -4.41 7.72 1.77
CA ASN A 102 -3.18 8.23 2.39
C ASN A 102 -3.47 8.74 3.80
N MET A 103 -2.44 9.19 4.50
CA MET A 103 -2.55 9.63 5.89
C MET A 103 -3.46 10.86 6.13
N MET A 104 -3.94 11.53 5.08
CA MET A 104 -4.95 12.59 5.21
C MET A 104 -6.37 12.00 5.36
N GLY A 105 -6.54 10.72 5.09
CA GLY A 105 -7.76 9.95 5.28
C GLY A 105 -7.77 8.68 4.44
N TYR A 106 -8.45 7.66 4.94
CA TYR A 106 -8.64 6.38 4.26
C TYR A 106 -10.12 6.04 4.15
N ASP A 107 -10.53 5.47 3.01
CA ASP A 107 -11.72 4.61 3.02
C ASP A 107 -11.34 3.17 3.37
N CYS A 108 -12.31 2.29 3.53
CA CYS A 108 -12.09 0.91 3.98
C CYS A 108 -11.11 0.15 3.09
N SER A 109 -11.31 0.16 1.78
CA SER A 109 -10.45 -0.54 0.83
C SER A 109 -9.13 0.19 0.53
N GLY A 110 -9.09 1.51 0.65
CA GLY A 110 -7.87 2.31 0.58
C GLY A 110 -6.95 2.05 1.78
N PHE A 111 -7.53 1.85 2.96
CA PHE A 111 -6.80 1.44 4.17
C PHE A 111 -6.13 0.08 3.97
N THR A 112 -6.90 -0.97 3.63
CA THR A 112 -6.35 -2.31 3.41
C THR A 112 -5.32 -2.33 2.28
N GLN A 113 -5.62 -1.65 1.16
CA GLN A 113 -4.69 -1.52 0.03
C GLN A 113 -3.36 -0.89 0.46
N THR A 114 -3.40 0.15 1.31
CA THR A 114 -2.18 0.84 1.76
C THR A 114 -1.37 0.00 2.73
N VAL A 115 -2.02 -0.70 3.67
CA VAL A 115 -1.35 -1.60 4.61
C VAL A 115 -0.58 -2.70 3.86
N TYR A 116 -1.23 -3.37 2.93
CA TYR A 116 -0.60 -4.43 2.14
C TYR A 116 0.51 -3.88 1.21
N SER A 117 0.30 -2.68 0.64
CA SER A 117 1.29 -2.05 -0.24
C SER A 117 2.60 -1.70 0.48
N ALA A 118 2.59 -1.53 1.80
CA ALA A 118 3.80 -1.34 2.61
C ALA A 118 4.80 -2.49 2.49
N PHE A 119 4.33 -3.66 2.10
CA PHE A 119 5.13 -4.87 1.90
C PHE A 119 5.20 -5.31 0.44
N GLY A 120 4.80 -4.43 -0.48
CA GLY A 120 4.81 -4.74 -1.91
C GLY A 120 3.68 -5.65 -2.38
N ILE A 121 2.67 -5.91 -1.54
CA ILE A 121 1.49 -6.69 -1.89
C ILE A 121 0.40 -5.73 -2.40
N TYR A 122 -0.07 -5.95 -3.63
CA TYR A 122 -0.98 -5.02 -4.30
C TYR A 122 -2.40 -5.54 -4.35
N LEU A 123 -3.26 -4.92 -3.57
CA LEU A 123 -4.70 -5.15 -3.62
C LEU A 123 -5.36 -4.25 -4.67
N LEU A 124 -6.48 -4.72 -5.23
CA LEU A 124 -7.34 -3.93 -6.10
C LEU A 124 -7.98 -2.76 -5.32
N ARG A 125 -8.50 -1.75 -6.05
CA ARG A 125 -8.92 -0.51 -5.39
C ARG A 125 -10.17 -0.65 -4.53
N ASN A 126 -11.15 -1.38 -4.98
CA ASN A 126 -12.45 -1.44 -4.31
C ASN A 126 -12.62 -2.74 -3.51
N ALA A 127 -13.34 -2.71 -2.38
CA ALA A 127 -13.60 -3.89 -1.56
C ALA A 127 -14.22 -5.05 -2.36
N ARG A 128 -15.14 -4.74 -3.29
CA ARG A 128 -15.77 -5.73 -4.19
C ARG A 128 -14.79 -6.42 -5.15
N GLU A 129 -13.64 -5.80 -5.39
CA GLU A 129 -12.58 -6.35 -6.23
C GLU A 129 -11.55 -7.08 -5.35
N GLN A 130 -11.25 -6.56 -4.17
CA GLN A 130 -10.31 -7.19 -3.23
C GLN A 130 -10.77 -8.58 -2.80
N ILE A 131 -12.08 -8.81 -2.63
CA ILE A 131 -12.61 -10.15 -2.29
C ILE A 131 -12.30 -11.21 -3.35
N THR A 132 -11.97 -10.84 -4.57
CA THR A 132 -11.58 -11.78 -5.64
C THR A 132 -10.09 -12.15 -5.61
N GLN A 133 -9.32 -11.58 -4.68
CA GLN A 133 -7.91 -11.86 -4.50
C GLN A 133 -7.68 -12.78 -3.29
N GLY A 134 -6.62 -13.59 -3.37
CA GLY A 134 -6.28 -14.52 -2.29
C GLY A 134 -7.20 -15.74 -2.22
N GLU A 135 -7.17 -16.40 -1.08
CA GLU A 135 -7.92 -17.63 -0.80
C GLU A 135 -9.01 -17.36 0.24
N GLU A 136 -10.15 -18.06 0.09
CA GLU A 136 -11.26 -17.93 1.02
C GLU A 136 -10.99 -18.72 2.31
N VAL A 137 -11.06 -18.05 3.46
CA VAL A 137 -11.06 -18.68 4.78
C VAL A 137 -12.51 -18.99 5.17
N LYS A 138 -12.86 -20.28 5.24
CA LYS A 138 -14.25 -20.72 5.44
C LYS A 138 -14.74 -20.60 6.87
N LEU A 139 -13.86 -20.81 7.83
CA LEU A 139 -14.17 -20.80 9.25
C LEU A 139 -13.43 -19.65 9.93
N LEU A 140 -14.15 -18.84 10.72
CA LEU A 140 -13.53 -17.74 11.47
C LEU A 140 -12.41 -18.22 12.41
N SER A 141 -12.51 -19.46 12.90
CA SER A 141 -11.47 -20.09 13.73
C SER A 141 -10.15 -20.38 13.00
N GLU A 142 -10.16 -20.34 11.67
CA GLU A 142 -8.99 -20.54 10.81
C GLU A 142 -8.39 -19.21 10.34
N ALA A 143 -9.11 -18.10 10.59
CA ALA A 143 -8.66 -16.79 10.20
C ALA A 143 -7.42 -16.35 11.02
N LEU A 144 -6.51 -15.68 10.36
CA LEU A 144 -5.24 -15.23 10.91
C LEU A 144 -5.16 -13.70 11.00
N PRO A 145 -4.30 -13.17 11.86
CA PRO A 145 -3.98 -11.74 11.85
C PRO A 145 -3.56 -11.30 10.44
N GLY A 146 -4.06 -10.17 9.99
CA GLY A 146 -3.78 -9.65 8.66
C GLY A 146 -4.78 -10.07 7.59
N ASP A 147 -5.60 -11.11 7.81
CA ASP A 147 -6.65 -11.49 6.86
C ASP A 147 -7.68 -10.37 6.66
N LEU A 148 -8.36 -10.40 5.52
CA LEU A 148 -9.39 -9.43 5.18
C LEU A 148 -10.78 -9.99 5.45
N ALA A 149 -11.56 -9.26 6.23
CA ALA A 149 -12.98 -9.53 6.45
C ALA A 149 -13.82 -8.64 5.53
N PHE A 150 -14.69 -9.25 4.73
CA PHE A 150 -15.56 -8.54 3.81
C PHE A 150 -17.00 -8.55 4.31
N PHE A 151 -17.65 -7.39 4.24
CA PHE A 151 -19.01 -7.18 4.69
C PHE A 151 -19.87 -6.71 3.53
N GLY A 152 -21.10 -7.22 3.50
CA GLY A 152 -22.03 -6.90 2.42
C GLY A 152 -23.44 -7.39 2.71
N TYR A 153 -24.26 -7.36 1.68
CA TYR A 153 -25.63 -7.86 1.75
C TYR A 153 -25.99 -8.62 0.46
N THR A 154 -26.90 -9.55 0.59
CA THR A 154 -27.49 -10.24 -0.56
C THR A 154 -28.64 -9.39 -1.13
N ASN A 155 -28.55 -9.04 -2.39
CA ASN A 155 -29.63 -8.37 -3.10
C ASN A 155 -30.80 -9.36 -3.20
N ARG A 156 -31.99 -8.98 -2.69
CA ARG A 156 -33.16 -9.86 -2.61
C ARG A 156 -33.73 -10.25 -3.97
N GLU A 157 -33.58 -9.41 -4.98
CA GLU A 157 -34.11 -9.64 -6.32
C GLU A 157 -33.16 -10.48 -7.17
N THR A 158 -31.87 -10.15 -7.15
CA THR A 158 -30.86 -10.80 -8.02
C THR A 158 -30.11 -11.93 -7.34
N GLN A 159 -30.27 -12.13 -6.02
CA GLN A 159 -29.50 -13.05 -5.16
C GLN A 159 -27.98 -12.80 -5.21
N ALA A 160 -27.54 -11.72 -5.80
CA ALA A 160 -26.13 -11.35 -5.88
C ALA A 160 -25.63 -10.76 -4.54
N ILE A 161 -24.46 -11.21 -4.11
CA ILE A 161 -23.77 -10.64 -2.95
C ILE A 161 -23.13 -9.29 -3.36
N ARG A 162 -23.47 -8.23 -2.64
CA ARG A 162 -22.85 -6.91 -2.79
C ARG A 162 -21.95 -6.62 -1.61
N ILE A 163 -20.64 -6.57 -1.87
CA ILE A 163 -19.65 -6.16 -0.89
C ILE A 163 -19.63 -4.63 -0.79
N THR A 164 -19.73 -4.12 0.43
CA THR A 164 -19.81 -2.68 0.72
C THR A 164 -18.68 -2.21 1.64
N HIS A 165 -18.05 -3.13 2.37
CA HIS A 165 -17.00 -2.79 3.32
C HIS A 165 -15.96 -3.90 3.40
N VAL A 166 -14.75 -3.53 3.83
CA VAL A 166 -13.65 -4.44 4.13
C VAL A 166 -12.93 -3.96 5.39
N GLY A 167 -12.53 -4.90 6.22
CA GLY A 167 -11.68 -4.68 7.39
C GLY A 167 -10.48 -5.60 7.38
N LEU A 168 -9.51 -5.34 8.25
CA LEU A 168 -8.35 -6.18 8.48
C LEU A 168 -8.44 -6.79 9.88
N LEU A 169 -8.26 -8.09 9.98
CA LEU A 169 -8.29 -8.83 11.24
C LEU A 169 -7.02 -8.53 12.05
N LEU A 170 -7.18 -8.15 13.31
CA LEU A 170 -6.06 -7.92 14.23
C LEU A 170 -5.68 -9.20 14.99
N SER A 171 -6.67 -10.03 15.27
CA SER A 171 -6.53 -11.35 15.90
C SER A 171 -7.72 -12.21 15.48
N PRO A 172 -7.64 -13.54 15.61
CA PRO A 172 -8.76 -14.45 15.44
C PRO A 172 -9.95 -14.09 16.33
#